data_20f4c797a56529d199a3001bc5e6ff86
#
_entry.id   20f4c797a56529d199a3001bc5e6ff86
#
_cell.length_a   1.000
_cell.length_b   1.000
_cell.length_c   1.000
_cell.angle_alpha   90.00
_cell.angle_beta   90.00
_cell.angle_gamma   90.00
#
_symmetry.space_group_name_H-M   'P 1'
#
loop_
_entity.id
_entity.type
_entity.pdbx_description
1 polymer ?
#
loop_
_entity_poly.entity_id
_entity_poly.type
_entity_poly.pdbx_seq_one_letter_code
_entity_poly.pdbx_strand_id
1 'polypeptide(L)'
;MKFLNKDRVLCIGAHPDDVEYGMAGTFKKCYNTMFEVVVMSGGGDFDSTTTDVDRRGENELVWKMFDGNVKGYVFNKFVKNQDEDSMVNFIETNFNNFDLIVTTPNQDSHFEHRKINNLGPALCRRDLITLVEYRTPSTLNHWIPNHFEGLSKYDYEF
;
A
#
# COMPACT_ATOMS: atom_id res chain seq x y z
N MET A 1 14.71 6.79 -11.24
CA MET A 1 14.47 7.84 -10.23
C MET A 1 14.11 7.20 -8.90
N LYS A 2 14.28 7.89 -7.76
CA LYS A 2 13.85 7.40 -6.43
C LYS A 2 12.61 8.17 -5.97
N PHE A 3 11.69 7.47 -5.32
CA PHE A 3 10.52 8.10 -4.69
C PHE A 3 10.95 8.84 -3.41
N LEU A 4 10.71 10.16 -3.36
CA LEU A 4 11.11 11.05 -2.27
C LEU A 4 12.56 10.84 -1.78
N ASN A 5 13.48 10.50 -2.70
CA ASN A 5 14.89 10.17 -2.41
C ASN A 5 15.08 8.98 -1.46
N LYS A 6 14.11 8.07 -1.40
CA LYS A 6 14.15 6.86 -0.56
C LYS A 6 14.57 5.64 -1.36
N ASP A 7 15.31 4.75 -0.70
CA ASP A 7 15.77 3.49 -1.29
C ASP A 7 14.76 2.36 -1.07
N ARG A 8 14.11 2.33 0.10
CA ARG A 8 13.16 1.28 0.49
C ARG A 8 11.89 1.87 1.06
N VAL A 9 10.77 1.50 0.48
CA VAL A 9 9.44 1.98 0.83
C VAL A 9 8.53 0.81 1.15
N LEU A 10 7.87 0.85 2.30
CA LEU A 10 6.80 -0.06 2.64
C LEU A 10 5.45 0.58 2.28
N CYS A 11 4.68 -0.07 1.42
CA CYS A 11 3.32 0.33 1.07
C CYS A 11 2.32 -0.61 1.74
N ILE A 12 1.35 -0.06 2.45
CA ILE A 12 0.34 -0.85 3.18
C ILE A 12 -1.04 -0.54 2.62
N GLY A 13 -1.73 -1.58 2.13
CA GLY A 13 -3.11 -1.52 1.67
C GLY A 13 -4.04 -2.37 2.51
N ALA A 14 -5.33 -2.05 2.52
CA ALA A 14 -6.35 -2.87 3.17
C ALA A 14 -6.73 -4.06 2.30
N HIS A 15 -6.94 -3.82 1.01
CA HIS A 15 -7.43 -4.80 0.04
C HIS A 15 -6.51 -4.88 -1.17
N PRO A 16 -6.59 -6.00 -1.94
CA PRO A 16 -6.00 -6.08 -3.27
C PRO A 16 -6.57 -4.95 -4.15
N ASP A 17 -5.70 -4.21 -4.81
CA ASP A 17 -5.93 -3.04 -5.68
C ASP A 17 -5.70 -1.64 -5.04
N ASP A 18 -5.81 -1.48 -3.73
CA ASP A 18 -5.66 -0.18 -3.06
C ASP A 18 -4.33 0.51 -3.37
N VAL A 19 -3.23 -0.23 -3.19
CA VAL A 19 -1.88 0.31 -3.37
C VAL A 19 -1.60 0.54 -4.85
N GLU A 20 -2.00 -0.36 -5.70
CA GLU A 20 -1.83 -0.27 -7.15
C GLU A 20 -2.58 0.94 -7.71
N TYR A 21 -3.81 1.16 -7.26
CA TYR A 21 -4.59 2.33 -7.67
C TYR A 21 -3.87 3.65 -7.36
N GLY A 22 -3.29 3.77 -6.17
CA GLY A 22 -2.64 5.00 -5.71
C GLY A 22 -1.19 5.16 -6.14
N MET A 23 -0.48 4.05 -6.40
CA MET A 23 0.98 4.05 -6.49
C MET A 23 1.56 3.46 -7.78
N ALA A 24 0.78 2.81 -8.67
CA ALA A 24 1.32 2.13 -9.85
C ALA A 24 2.19 3.02 -10.73
N GLY A 25 1.75 4.25 -11.02
CA GLY A 25 2.54 5.22 -11.78
C GLY A 25 3.85 5.60 -11.06
N THR A 26 3.82 5.70 -9.73
CA THR A 26 5.00 5.95 -8.91
C THR A 26 5.97 4.77 -8.96
N PHE A 27 5.47 3.54 -8.90
CA PHE A 27 6.29 2.33 -9.05
C PHE A 27 7.03 2.32 -10.37
N LYS A 28 6.33 2.60 -11.47
CA LYS A 28 6.92 2.64 -12.82
C LYS A 28 7.98 3.72 -12.95
N LYS A 29 7.67 4.94 -12.49
CA LYS A 29 8.58 6.09 -12.56
C LYS A 29 9.80 5.93 -11.66
N CYS A 30 9.61 5.41 -10.44
CA CYS A 30 10.63 5.37 -9.40
C CYS A 30 11.36 4.01 -9.33
N TYR A 31 11.77 3.49 -10.47
CA TYR A 31 12.41 2.17 -10.64
C TYR A 31 13.72 1.96 -9.83
N ASN A 32 14.30 3.01 -9.24
CA ASN A 32 15.46 2.93 -8.34
C ASN A 32 15.05 2.88 -6.85
N THR A 33 13.76 2.81 -6.54
CA THR A 33 13.22 2.55 -5.21
C THR A 33 12.72 1.12 -5.14
N MET A 34 13.06 0.40 -4.09
CA MET A 34 12.46 -0.89 -3.79
C MET A 34 11.17 -0.67 -3.02
N PHE A 35 10.05 -1.09 -3.57
CA PHE A 35 8.75 -1.07 -2.91
C PHE A 35 8.40 -2.46 -2.40
N GLU A 36 8.11 -2.56 -1.12
CA GLU A 36 7.49 -3.74 -0.51
C GLU A 36 6.03 -3.41 -0.23
N VAL A 37 5.12 -4.19 -0.81
CA VAL A 37 3.67 -3.98 -0.70
C VAL A 37 3.09 -5.04 0.24
N VAL A 38 2.36 -4.60 1.25
CA VAL A 38 1.63 -5.48 2.16
C VAL A 38 0.14 -5.17 2.04
N VAL A 39 -0.62 -6.13 1.55
CA VAL A 39 -2.08 -6.08 1.52
C VAL A 39 -2.61 -6.90 2.69
N MET A 40 -3.35 -6.26 3.58
CA MET A 40 -3.75 -6.86 4.87
C MET A 40 -4.98 -7.77 4.78
N SER A 41 -5.66 -7.81 3.64
CA SER A 41 -6.82 -8.69 3.41
C SER A 41 -6.78 -9.31 2.01
N GLY A 42 -7.28 -10.52 1.87
CA GLY A 42 -7.51 -11.15 0.56
C GLY A 42 -8.68 -10.54 -0.24
N GLY A 43 -9.53 -9.74 0.40
CA GLY A 43 -10.60 -8.97 -0.25
C GLY A 43 -11.87 -9.74 -0.64
N GLY A 44 -12.10 -10.96 -0.13
CA GLY A 44 -13.19 -11.83 -0.56
C GLY A 44 -14.58 -11.64 0.08
N ASP A 45 -14.81 -10.60 0.85
CA ASP A 45 -15.95 -10.54 1.78
C ASP A 45 -17.29 -10.07 1.19
N PHE A 46 -17.34 -9.52 -0.01
CA PHE A 46 -18.55 -8.87 -0.53
C PHE A 46 -19.01 -9.31 -1.92
N ASP A 47 -18.17 -9.99 -2.66
CA ASP A 47 -18.54 -10.47 -4.00
C ASP A 47 -18.48 -12.00 -4.04
N SER A 48 -19.64 -12.62 -4.15
CA SER A 48 -19.75 -14.08 -4.31
C SER A 48 -19.18 -14.61 -5.63
N THR A 49 -18.74 -13.74 -6.51
CA THR A 49 -18.23 -14.07 -7.85
C THR A 49 -16.70 -14.08 -7.93
N THR A 50 -16.00 -13.42 -7.00
CA THR A 50 -14.54 -13.42 -6.93
C THR A 50 -14.05 -14.09 -5.64
N THR A 51 -13.02 -14.93 -5.75
CA THR A 51 -12.40 -15.58 -4.61
C THR A 51 -11.16 -14.80 -4.15
N ASP A 52 -10.79 -14.94 -2.88
CA ASP A 52 -9.52 -14.39 -2.34
C ASP A 52 -8.31 -14.85 -3.16
N VAL A 53 -8.37 -16.06 -3.70
CA VAL A 53 -7.30 -16.63 -4.52
C VAL A 53 -7.18 -15.87 -5.85
N ASP A 54 -8.31 -15.53 -6.47
CA ASP A 54 -8.32 -14.82 -7.74
C ASP A 54 -7.75 -13.41 -7.58
N ARG A 55 -8.20 -12.65 -6.58
CA ARG A 55 -7.71 -11.30 -6.31
C ARG A 55 -6.23 -11.25 -5.93
N ARG A 56 -5.76 -12.24 -5.18
CA ARG A 56 -4.34 -12.39 -4.88
C ARG A 56 -3.53 -12.65 -6.15
N GLY A 57 -3.99 -13.56 -7.00
CA GLY A 57 -3.34 -13.86 -8.27
C GLY A 57 -3.24 -12.66 -9.17
N GLU A 58 -4.29 -11.84 -9.24
CA GLU A 58 -4.29 -10.56 -9.98
C GLU A 58 -3.21 -9.59 -9.46
N ASN A 59 -3.13 -9.40 -8.14
CA ASN A 59 -2.09 -8.57 -7.53
C ASN A 59 -0.67 -9.06 -7.86
N GLU A 60 -0.42 -10.37 -7.74
CA GLU A 60 0.88 -10.95 -8.06
C GLU A 60 1.26 -10.74 -9.53
N LEU A 61 0.30 -10.77 -10.45
CA LEU A 61 0.52 -10.47 -11.87
C LEU A 61 0.88 -9.00 -12.06
N VAL A 62 0.17 -8.09 -11.42
CA VAL A 62 0.44 -6.64 -11.50
C VAL A 62 1.84 -6.32 -10.98
N TRP A 63 2.23 -6.87 -9.82
CA TRP A 63 3.56 -6.59 -9.25
C TRP A 63 4.72 -7.06 -10.16
N LYS A 64 4.53 -8.13 -10.90
CA LYS A 64 5.52 -8.61 -11.88
C LYS A 64 5.74 -7.66 -13.07
N MET A 65 4.82 -6.70 -13.30
CA MET A 65 4.96 -5.71 -14.38
C MET A 65 5.98 -4.60 -14.06
N PHE A 66 6.47 -4.51 -12.83
CA PHE A 66 7.34 -3.42 -12.37
C PHE A 66 8.83 -3.78 -12.31
N ASP A 67 9.37 -4.52 -13.28
CA ASP A 67 10.80 -4.80 -13.48
C ASP A 67 11.56 -5.24 -12.19
N GLY A 68 10.86 -5.86 -11.23
CA GLY A 68 11.44 -6.39 -10.00
C GLY A 68 11.68 -5.38 -8.88
N ASN A 69 11.31 -4.11 -9.05
CA ASN A 69 11.39 -3.12 -7.96
C ASN A 69 10.16 -3.13 -7.03
N VAL A 70 9.15 -3.94 -7.32
CA VAL A 70 7.98 -4.16 -6.46
C VAL A 70 7.94 -5.61 -6.00
N LYS A 71 7.79 -5.81 -4.70
CA LYS A 71 7.52 -7.12 -4.09
C LYS A 71 6.28 -7.00 -3.22
N GLY A 72 5.35 -7.93 -3.35
CA GLY A 72 4.11 -7.87 -2.63
C GLY A 72 3.85 -9.09 -1.77
N TYR A 73 3.08 -8.89 -0.74
CA TYR A 73 2.57 -9.89 0.18
C TYR A 73 1.10 -9.64 0.49
N VAL A 74 0.24 -10.64 0.32
CA VAL A 74 -1.18 -10.58 0.69
C VAL A 74 -1.41 -11.41 1.93
N PHE A 75 -1.86 -10.78 3.01
CA PHE A 75 -2.18 -11.44 4.26
C PHE A 75 -3.62 -11.97 4.22
N ASN A 76 -3.78 -13.27 4.53
CA ASN A 76 -5.06 -13.99 4.36
C ASN A 76 -6.03 -13.80 5.53
N LYS A 77 -6.22 -12.58 6.01
CA LYS A 77 -7.18 -12.28 7.07
C LYS A 77 -7.95 -11.01 6.73
N PHE A 78 -9.20 -10.94 7.17
CA PHE A 78 -9.98 -9.72 7.01
C PHE A 78 -9.51 -8.64 8.00
N VAL A 79 -9.26 -7.43 7.50
CA VAL A 79 -8.83 -6.28 8.31
C VAL A 79 -9.79 -6.02 9.47
N LYS A 80 -11.10 -6.15 9.24
CA LYS A 80 -12.14 -5.96 10.27
C LYS A 80 -11.98 -6.88 11.48
N ASN A 81 -11.43 -8.09 11.29
CA ASN A 81 -11.30 -9.12 12.31
C ASN A 81 -9.93 -9.11 13.00
N GLN A 82 -9.02 -8.23 12.61
CA GLN A 82 -7.68 -8.12 13.19
C GLN A 82 -7.63 -6.97 14.17
N ASP A 83 -6.95 -7.13 15.29
CA ASP A 83 -6.58 -6.01 16.16
C ASP A 83 -5.33 -5.31 15.62
N GLU A 84 -5.20 -4.02 15.92
CA GLU A 84 -4.11 -3.19 15.41
C GLU A 84 -2.74 -3.64 15.92
N ASP A 85 -2.64 -4.08 17.17
CA ASP A 85 -1.38 -4.57 17.76
C ASP A 85 -0.86 -5.81 17.02
N SER A 86 -1.75 -6.76 16.70
CA SER A 86 -1.39 -7.95 15.91
C SER A 86 -0.91 -7.58 14.51
N MET A 87 -1.54 -6.60 13.85
CA MET A 87 -1.12 -6.12 12.54
C MET A 87 0.25 -5.42 12.60
N VAL A 88 0.46 -4.54 13.58
CA VAL A 88 1.76 -3.86 13.79
C VAL A 88 2.84 -4.90 14.06
N ASN A 89 2.62 -5.83 14.98
CA ASN A 89 3.59 -6.88 15.30
C ASN A 89 3.93 -7.75 14.08
N PHE A 90 2.94 -8.08 13.26
CA PHE A 90 3.17 -8.82 12.01
C PHE A 90 4.09 -8.04 11.07
N ILE A 91 3.81 -6.76 10.85
CA ILE A 91 4.62 -5.92 9.96
C ILE A 91 6.04 -5.76 10.52
N GLU A 92 6.20 -5.41 11.80
CA GLU A 92 7.52 -5.25 12.45
C GLU A 92 8.36 -6.52 12.45
N THR A 93 7.72 -7.70 12.49
CA THR A 93 8.42 -9.00 12.48
C THR A 93 8.90 -9.40 11.09
N ASN A 94 8.10 -9.12 10.07
CA ASN A 94 8.34 -9.65 8.71
C ASN A 94 8.96 -8.62 7.76
N PHE A 95 8.82 -7.33 8.06
CA PHE A 95 9.29 -6.24 7.21
C PHE A 95 10.14 -5.27 8.05
N ASN A 96 11.33 -4.97 7.57
CA ASN A 96 12.28 -4.11 8.29
C ASN A 96 13.13 -3.29 7.30
N ASN A 97 13.85 -2.32 7.84
CA ASN A 97 14.76 -1.45 7.08
C ASN A 97 14.05 -0.59 6.01
N PHE A 98 12.96 0.07 6.39
CA PHE A 98 12.28 1.04 5.53
C PHE A 98 12.72 2.46 5.85
N ASP A 99 12.81 3.26 4.80
CA ASP A 99 13.08 4.70 4.90
C ASP A 99 11.78 5.52 4.92
N LEU A 100 10.68 4.91 4.46
CA LEU A 100 9.38 5.53 4.30
C LEU A 100 8.27 4.48 4.34
N ILE A 101 7.16 4.84 4.95
CA ILE A 101 5.91 4.06 4.94
C ILE A 101 4.85 4.84 4.19
N VAL A 102 4.14 4.16 3.30
CA VAL A 102 3.01 4.69 2.54
C VAL A 102 1.77 3.90 2.92
N THR A 103 0.69 4.57 3.28
CA THR A 103 -0.56 3.95 3.75
C THR A 103 -1.79 4.62 3.16
N THR A 104 -2.94 3.98 3.31
CA THR A 104 -4.26 4.55 3.00
C THR A 104 -4.49 5.84 3.81
N PRO A 105 -5.34 6.78 3.34
CA PRO A 105 -5.57 8.02 4.07
C PRO A 105 -6.50 7.82 5.27
N ASN A 106 -6.33 8.64 6.30
CA ASN A 106 -7.25 8.66 7.43
C ASN A 106 -8.62 9.25 7.07
N GLN A 107 -8.66 10.14 6.08
CA GLN A 107 -9.88 10.76 5.55
C GLN A 107 -10.45 9.92 4.40
N ASP A 108 -10.89 8.73 4.74
CA ASP A 108 -11.46 7.76 3.81
C ASP A 108 -12.87 7.32 4.28
N SER A 109 -13.78 7.08 3.33
CA SER A 109 -15.12 6.57 3.66
C SER A 109 -15.09 5.10 4.08
N HIS A 110 -14.11 4.33 3.58
CA HIS A 110 -13.94 2.92 3.92
C HIS A 110 -13.30 2.76 5.31
N PHE A 111 -13.97 2.07 6.24
CA PHE A 111 -13.48 1.96 7.61
C PHE A 111 -12.19 1.15 7.72
N GLU A 112 -11.97 0.15 6.87
CA GLU A 112 -10.74 -0.66 6.87
C GLU A 112 -9.53 0.15 6.40
N HIS A 113 -9.71 1.10 5.46
CA HIS A 113 -8.65 2.04 5.08
C HIS A 113 -8.23 2.90 6.28
N ARG A 114 -9.19 3.44 7.04
CA ARG A 114 -8.86 4.20 8.26
C ARG A 114 -8.15 3.36 9.31
N LYS A 115 -8.55 2.08 9.44
CA LYS A 115 -7.89 1.14 10.35
C LYS A 115 -6.43 0.87 9.93
N ILE A 116 -6.18 0.70 8.63
CA ILE A 116 -4.82 0.55 8.12
C ILE A 116 -4.00 1.83 8.31
N ASN A 117 -4.60 3.02 8.13
CA ASN A 117 -3.93 4.29 8.39
C ASN A 117 -3.41 4.37 9.83
N ASN A 118 -4.16 3.91 10.82
CA ASN A 118 -3.76 3.92 12.24
C ASN A 118 -2.46 3.15 12.51
N LEU A 119 -2.09 2.20 11.66
CA LEU A 119 -0.82 1.46 11.81
C LEU A 119 0.40 2.34 11.51
N GLY A 120 0.25 3.31 10.61
CA GLY A 120 1.35 4.17 10.15
C GLY A 120 2.10 4.86 11.28
N PRO A 121 1.46 5.65 12.17
CA PRO A 121 2.11 6.29 13.30
C PRO A 121 2.80 5.31 14.26
N ALA A 122 2.18 4.14 14.49
CA ALA A 122 2.76 3.12 15.36
C ALA A 122 4.06 2.53 14.76
N LEU A 123 4.08 2.26 13.46
CA LEU A 123 5.23 1.74 12.75
C LEU A 123 6.38 2.76 12.61
N CYS A 124 6.05 4.06 12.56
CA CYS A 124 7.05 5.13 12.44
C CYS A 124 7.69 5.56 13.77
N ARG A 125 7.20 5.05 14.92
CA ARG A 125 7.57 5.55 16.25
C ARG A 125 9.05 5.39 16.65
N ARG A 126 9.76 4.41 16.05
CA ARG A 126 11.11 4.04 16.51
C ARG A 126 12.24 4.74 15.76
N ASP A 127 12.10 4.96 14.47
CA ASP A 127 13.24 5.23 13.58
C ASP A 127 13.11 6.50 12.73
N LEU A 128 12.30 7.48 13.11
CA LEU A 128 12.07 8.72 12.35
C LEU A 128 11.68 8.45 10.89
N ILE A 129 10.96 7.35 10.65
CA ILE A 129 10.48 6.96 9.34
C ILE A 129 9.43 7.97 8.87
N THR A 130 9.52 8.40 7.62
CA THR A 130 8.54 9.30 7.03
C THR A 130 7.25 8.54 6.73
N LEU A 131 6.11 9.10 7.15
CA LEU A 131 4.77 8.58 6.82
C LEU A 131 4.15 9.39 5.69
N VAL A 132 3.61 8.72 4.68
CA VAL A 132 2.90 9.30 3.55
C VAL A 132 1.56 8.58 3.36
N GLU A 133 0.54 9.31 2.97
CA GLU A 133 -0.75 8.75 2.56
C GLU A 133 -0.92 8.83 1.04
N TYR A 134 -1.43 7.76 0.42
CA TYR A 134 -1.82 7.77 -1.00
C TYR A 134 -3.35 7.89 -1.14
N ARG A 135 -3.81 8.45 -2.25
CA ARG A 135 -5.24 8.56 -2.53
C ARG A 135 -5.82 7.22 -2.96
N THR A 136 -6.97 6.85 -2.40
CA THR A 136 -7.83 5.73 -2.80
C THR A 136 -9.09 6.22 -3.52
N PRO A 137 -9.87 5.36 -4.18
CA PRO A 137 -11.16 5.75 -4.77
C PRO A 137 -12.18 6.24 -3.74
N SER A 138 -12.08 5.79 -2.50
CA SER A 138 -12.98 6.11 -1.38
C SER A 138 -12.50 7.29 -0.52
N THR A 139 -11.37 7.90 -0.87
CA THR A 139 -10.84 9.08 -0.17
C THR A 139 -11.85 10.23 -0.22
N LEU A 140 -12.12 10.84 0.93
CA LEU A 140 -13.10 11.91 1.06
C LEU A 140 -12.64 13.20 0.37
N ASN A 141 -13.60 13.97 -0.14
CA ASN A 141 -13.33 15.18 -0.92
C ASN A 141 -12.58 16.29 -0.16
N HIS A 142 -12.60 16.28 1.17
CA HIS A 142 -11.88 17.23 2.00
C HIS A 142 -10.44 16.83 2.33
N TRP A 143 -10.00 15.63 1.91
CA TRP A 143 -8.59 15.25 1.97
C TRP A 143 -7.80 16.10 0.97
N ILE A 144 -6.76 16.77 1.44
CA ILE A 144 -5.95 17.71 0.64
C ILE A 144 -4.55 17.11 0.48
N PRO A 145 -4.16 16.70 -0.74
CA PRO A 145 -2.81 16.25 -1.00
C PRO A 145 -1.82 17.40 -0.91
N ASN A 146 -0.63 17.14 -0.36
CA ASN A 146 0.48 18.09 -0.28
C ASN A 146 1.70 17.65 -1.09
N HIS A 147 1.64 16.49 -1.72
CA HIS A 147 2.64 15.98 -2.64
C HIS A 147 1.98 15.40 -3.90
N PHE A 148 2.60 15.63 -5.06
CA PHE A 148 2.15 15.14 -6.36
C PHE A 148 3.33 14.55 -7.11
N GLU A 149 3.24 13.29 -7.50
CA GLU A 149 4.18 12.70 -8.45
C GLU A 149 3.72 12.99 -9.87
N GLY A 150 4.45 13.84 -10.57
CA GLY A 150 4.20 14.08 -11.99
C GLY A 150 4.57 12.87 -12.83
N LEU A 151 3.61 12.26 -13.51
CA LEU A 151 3.81 11.14 -14.40
C LEU A 151 3.94 11.59 -15.85
N SER A 152 4.86 11.01 -16.59
CA SER A 152 4.95 11.16 -18.04
C SER A 152 4.05 10.14 -18.74
N LYS A 153 3.84 10.31 -20.04
CA LYS A 153 3.10 9.34 -20.85
C LYS A 153 3.64 7.90 -20.71
N TYR A 154 4.95 7.74 -20.56
CA TYR A 154 5.61 6.44 -20.46
C TYR A 154 5.42 5.77 -19.09
N ASP A 155 5.02 6.50 -18.05
CA ASP A 155 4.86 5.97 -16.71
C ASP A 155 3.50 5.28 -16.50
N TYR A 156 2.55 5.41 -17.43
CA TYR A 156 1.22 4.76 -17.39
C TYR A 156 0.85 4.01 -18.69
N GLU A 157 1.76 3.91 -19.64
CA GLU A 157 1.64 2.96 -20.76
C GLU A 157 2.32 1.65 -20.37
N PHE A 158 1.52 0.63 -20.04
CA PHE A 158 1.96 -0.73 -19.70
C PHE A 158 1.85 -1.65 -20.92
#